data_279ef5d655e04da633a7598b5117fcdf
#
_entry.id   279ef5d655e04da633a7598b5117fcdf
#
_cell.length_a   1.000
_cell.length_b   1.000
_cell.length_c   1.000
_cell.angle_alpha   90.00
_cell.angle_beta   90.00
_cell.angle_gamma   90.00
#
_symmetry.space_group_name_H-M   'P 1'
#
loop_
_entity.id
_entity.type
_entity.pdbx_description
1 polymer ?
#
loop_
_entity_poly.entity_id
_entity_poly.type
_entity_poly.pdbx_seq_one_letter_code
_entity_poly.pdbx_strand_id
1 'polypeptide(L)'
;VGVFDFNDQIEALDFYRQTALDNRPDLKAAIQSVAKAQTDYKLAEANGSTDPTFSFDAGRNPPIDFYFGFDVSFPLRIFDRNQGEKLRTKLDITRNERLKDAAQAQVLSDVDSAYATLNSNLILLRPYKAKYLAQAVRVRDTILFSYQHGGASLLDFINAENDYRAVQLSYVNLVGSYLTSAAQLNQAVGREVIQ
;
A
#
# COMPACT_ATOMS: atom_id res chain seq x y z
N VAL A 1 -28.31 -19.97 10.83
CA VAL A 1 -27.15 -19.14 10.33
C VAL A 1 -26.54 -18.54 11.57
N GLY A 2 -25.25 -18.86 11.84
CA GLY A 2 -24.53 -18.26 12.96
C GLY A 2 -24.38 -16.75 12.77
N VAL A 3 -24.43 -16.00 13.85
CA VAL A 3 -24.09 -14.57 13.83
C VAL A 3 -22.57 -14.50 13.65
N PHE A 4 -22.11 -13.99 12.50
CA PHE A 4 -20.69 -13.73 12.29
C PHE A 4 -20.28 -12.60 13.21
N ASP A 5 -19.22 -12.83 13.96
CA ASP A 5 -18.60 -11.79 14.76
C ASP A 5 -17.64 -10.98 13.90
N PHE A 6 -17.79 -9.67 13.90
CA PHE A 6 -16.92 -8.74 13.17
C PHE A 6 -16.62 -7.54 14.06
N ASN A 7 -15.46 -6.97 13.86
CA ASN A 7 -15.05 -5.80 14.62
C ASN A 7 -15.88 -4.58 14.18
N ASP A 8 -16.71 -4.07 15.08
CA ASP A 8 -17.60 -2.93 14.84
C ASP A 8 -16.92 -1.57 15.06
N GLN A 9 -15.71 -1.58 15.63
CA GLN A 9 -14.94 -0.38 15.92
C GLN A 9 -13.80 -0.24 14.91
N ILE A 10 -13.82 0.88 14.19
CA ILE A 10 -12.73 1.29 13.33
C ILE A 10 -12.06 2.53 13.93
N GLU A 11 -10.74 2.59 13.81
CA GLU A 11 -9.95 3.76 14.23
C GLU A 11 -10.22 4.96 13.34
N ALA A 12 -9.73 6.14 13.76
CA ALA A 12 -9.85 7.35 12.96
C ALA A 12 -9.03 7.24 11.67
N LEU A 13 -9.49 7.88 10.59
CA LEU A 13 -8.84 7.87 9.28
C LEU A 13 -7.34 8.25 9.36
N ASP A 14 -7.00 9.23 10.19
CA ASP A 14 -5.62 9.71 10.32
C ASP A 14 -4.67 8.65 10.87
N PHE A 15 -5.16 7.73 11.71
CA PHE A 15 -4.37 6.57 12.17
C PHE A 15 -3.95 5.67 10.99
N TYR A 16 -4.89 5.38 10.07
CA TYR A 16 -4.61 4.56 8.89
C TYR A 16 -3.68 5.25 7.90
N ARG A 17 -3.86 6.56 7.69
CA ARG A 17 -2.98 7.38 6.85
C ARG A 17 -1.53 7.35 7.35
N GLN A 18 -1.33 7.61 8.64
CA GLN A 18 0.01 7.60 9.23
C GLN A 18 0.63 6.20 9.15
N THR A 19 -0.14 5.17 9.49
CA THR A 19 0.32 3.79 9.42
C THR A 19 0.73 3.40 8.00
N ALA A 20 -0.01 3.84 6.97
CA ALA A 20 0.33 3.59 5.58
C ALA A 20 1.62 4.30 5.15
N LEU A 21 1.81 5.56 5.52
CA LEU A 21 3.05 6.30 5.24
C LEU A 21 4.29 5.62 5.84
N ASP A 22 4.14 5.00 7.02
CA ASP A 22 5.23 4.33 7.71
C ASP A 22 5.52 2.90 7.18
N ASN A 23 4.51 2.22 6.63
CA ASN A 23 4.61 0.79 6.33
C ASN A 23 4.63 0.46 4.83
N ARG A 24 4.02 1.25 3.96
CA ARG A 24 3.88 0.94 2.53
C ARG A 24 5.23 0.74 1.84
N PRO A 25 5.47 -0.43 1.22
CA PRO A 25 6.76 -0.73 0.60
C PRO A 25 7.01 0.06 -0.69
N ASP A 26 5.98 0.42 -1.43
CA ASP A 26 6.07 1.23 -2.65
C ASP A 26 6.53 2.67 -2.34
N LEU A 27 6.02 3.28 -1.27
CA LEU A 27 6.49 4.59 -0.80
C LEU A 27 7.95 4.51 -0.31
N LYS A 28 8.30 3.45 0.43
CA LYS A 28 9.70 3.23 0.86
C LYS A 28 10.63 3.08 -0.34
N ALA A 29 10.21 2.37 -1.39
CA ALA A 29 10.98 2.24 -2.62
C ALA A 29 11.15 3.59 -3.34
N ALA A 30 10.12 4.43 -3.38
CA ALA A 30 10.21 5.78 -3.96
C ALA A 30 11.18 6.67 -3.17
N ILE A 31 11.17 6.61 -1.84
CA ILE A 31 12.12 7.34 -0.98
C ILE A 31 13.57 6.86 -1.26
N GLN A 32 13.79 5.55 -1.35
CA GLN A 32 15.11 4.99 -1.66
C GLN A 32 15.58 5.37 -3.07
N SER A 33 14.66 5.52 -4.02
CA SER A 33 14.98 5.97 -5.38
C SER A 33 15.52 7.41 -5.41
N VAL A 34 15.02 8.29 -4.54
CA VAL A 34 15.58 9.63 -4.36
C VAL A 34 17.00 9.56 -3.80
N ALA A 35 17.24 8.74 -2.76
CA ALA A 35 18.56 8.56 -2.17
C ALA A 35 19.56 7.97 -3.18
N LYS A 36 19.10 7.01 -4.01
CA LYS A 36 19.91 6.48 -5.13
C LYS A 36 20.27 7.58 -6.12
N ALA A 37 19.30 8.37 -6.58
CA ALA A 37 19.58 9.46 -7.54
C ALA A 37 20.58 10.49 -6.99
N GLN A 38 20.52 10.79 -5.68
CA GLN A 38 21.50 11.65 -5.01
C GLN A 38 22.91 11.02 -5.01
N THR A 39 22.98 9.70 -4.83
CA THR A 39 24.26 8.97 -4.87
C THR A 39 24.83 8.91 -6.30
N ASP A 40 23.96 8.69 -7.29
CA ASP A 40 24.34 8.71 -8.71
C ASP A 40 24.88 10.10 -9.12
N TYR A 41 24.31 11.19 -8.59
CA TYR A 41 24.83 12.53 -8.79
C TYR A 41 26.23 12.71 -8.19
N LYS A 42 26.45 12.26 -6.95
CA LYS A 42 27.78 12.28 -6.32
C LYS A 42 28.81 11.47 -7.11
N LEU A 43 28.39 10.32 -7.65
CA LEU A 43 29.24 9.50 -8.53
C LEU A 43 29.59 10.26 -9.82
N ALA A 44 28.61 10.93 -10.43
CA ALA A 44 28.86 11.77 -11.62
C ALA A 44 29.80 12.95 -11.33
N GLU A 45 29.74 13.53 -10.13
CA GLU A 45 30.71 14.55 -9.67
C GLU A 45 32.10 13.96 -9.50
N ALA A 46 32.24 12.82 -8.82
CA ALA A 46 33.49 12.12 -8.62
C ALA A 46 34.13 11.74 -9.97
N ASN A 47 33.35 11.15 -10.89
CA ASN A 47 33.81 10.78 -12.23
C ASN A 47 34.24 12.00 -13.07
N GLY A 48 33.81 13.20 -12.74
CA GLY A 48 34.25 14.45 -13.33
C GLY A 48 35.55 15.01 -12.74
N SER A 49 36.05 14.42 -11.66
CA SER A 49 37.32 14.77 -11.02
C SER A 49 38.47 14.03 -11.66
N THR A 50 39.67 14.51 -11.36
CA THR A 50 40.92 13.89 -11.83
C THR A 50 41.38 12.84 -10.82
N ASP A 51 41.56 11.58 -11.27
CA ASP A 51 42.10 10.50 -10.44
C ASP A 51 43.61 10.35 -10.71
N PRO A 52 44.48 10.68 -9.75
CA PRO A 52 45.88 10.42 -9.87
C PRO A 52 46.19 8.92 -9.82
N THR A 53 47.01 8.45 -10.75
CA THR A 53 47.50 7.07 -10.76
C THR A 53 48.94 7.05 -10.28
N PHE A 54 49.18 6.23 -9.27
CA PHE A 54 50.52 5.99 -8.75
C PHE A 54 50.95 4.58 -9.16
N SER A 55 52.06 4.46 -9.86
CA SER A 55 52.64 3.18 -10.25
C SER A 55 54.03 3.00 -9.62
N PHE A 56 54.31 1.79 -9.20
CA PHE A 56 55.63 1.39 -8.76
C PHE A 56 56.08 0.18 -9.59
N ASP A 57 57.17 0.34 -10.27
CA ASP A 57 57.76 -0.69 -11.11
C ASP A 57 59.12 -1.14 -10.52
N ALA A 58 59.33 -2.42 -10.49
CA ALA A 58 60.60 -3.01 -10.11
C ALA A 58 60.94 -4.12 -11.10
N GLY A 59 62.14 -4.08 -11.64
CA GLY A 59 62.50 -5.06 -12.65
C GLY A 59 64.00 -5.21 -12.81
N ARG A 60 64.41 -6.23 -13.60
CA ARG A 60 65.76 -6.48 -14.03
C ARG A 60 65.80 -6.46 -15.56
N ASN A 61 66.60 -5.60 -16.15
CA ASN A 61 66.71 -5.50 -17.59
C ASN A 61 68.24 -5.32 -17.97
N PRO A 62 68.89 -6.38 -18.47
CA PRO A 62 70.30 -6.27 -18.82
C PRO A 62 70.56 -5.14 -19.84
N PRO A 63 71.62 -4.35 -19.71
CA PRO A 63 72.76 -4.48 -18.78
C PRO A 63 72.53 -3.89 -17.38
N ILE A 64 71.36 -3.38 -17.06
CA ILE A 64 71.05 -2.86 -15.73
C ILE A 64 70.55 -4.04 -14.85
N ASP A 65 71.25 -4.31 -13.75
CA ASP A 65 71.00 -5.46 -12.92
C ASP A 65 69.66 -5.36 -12.16
N PHE A 66 69.29 -4.16 -11.72
CA PHE A 66 68.05 -3.92 -11.00
C PHE A 66 67.64 -2.47 -11.14
N TYR A 67 66.33 -2.23 -11.36
CA TYR A 67 65.78 -0.87 -11.35
C TYR A 67 64.47 -0.81 -10.52
N PHE A 68 64.25 0.38 -9.98
CA PHE A 68 62.97 0.76 -9.37
C PHE A 68 62.48 2.00 -10.10
N GLY A 69 61.21 1.96 -10.51
CA GLY A 69 60.49 3.09 -11.10
C GLY A 69 59.35 3.52 -10.23
N PHE A 70 59.12 4.81 -10.14
CA PHE A 70 57.91 5.39 -9.54
C PHE A 70 57.33 6.37 -10.55
N ASP A 71 56.08 6.16 -10.93
CA ASP A 71 55.36 7.02 -11.87
C ASP A 71 54.14 7.61 -11.24
N VAL A 72 53.82 8.87 -11.52
CA VAL A 72 52.63 9.58 -11.10
C VAL A 72 52.00 10.19 -12.35
N SER A 73 50.80 9.69 -12.70
CA SER A 73 50.07 10.14 -13.86
C SER A 73 48.80 10.88 -13.45
N PHE A 74 48.58 12.05 -14.07
CA PHE A 74 47.39 12.86 -13.87
C PHE A 74 46.64 13.03 -15.20
N PRO A 75 45.44 12.46 -15.39
CA PRO A 75 44.65 12.75 -16.58
C PRO A 75 44.07 14.17 -16.50
N LEU A 76 44.54 15.06 -17.39
CA LEU A 76 44.03 16.43 -17.46
C LEU A 76 42.70 16.47 -18.21
N ARG A 77 41.61 16.61 -17.50
CA ARG A 77 40.24 16.75 -18.05
C ARG A 77 39.94 18.20 -18.38
N ILE A 78 40.42 18.68 -19.54
CA ILE A 78 40.31 20.10 -19.93
C ILE A 78 38.95 20.41 -20.54
N PHE A 79 38.45 19.53 -21.40
CA PHE A 79 37.20 19.75 -22.17
C PHE A 79 36.02 18.97 -21.65
N ASP A 80 36.21 17.75 -21.16
CA ASP A 80 35.15 16.90 -20.60
C ASP A 80 35.35 16.71 -19.10
N ARG A 81 34.52 17.39 -18.32
CA ARG A 81 34.41 17.31 -16.86
C ARG A 81 33.15 16.58 -16.43
N ASN A 82 32.62 15.70 -17.27
CA ASN A 82 31.39 14.95 -17.06
C ASN A 82 30.14 15.84 -16.86
N GLN A 83 30.15 17.05 -17.46
CA GLN A 83 29.13 18.06 -17.23
C GLN A 83 27.74 17.61 -17.70
N GLY A 84 27.64 16.84 -18.79
CA GLY A 84 26.40 16.30 -19.31
C GLY A 84 25.75 15.31 -18.32
N GLU A 85 26.57 14.39 -17.78
CA GLU A 85 26.09 13.39 -16.81
C GLU A 85 25.73 14.03 -15.46
N LYS A 86 26.49 15.04 -15.01
CA LYS A 86 26.15 15.83 -13.82
C LYS A 86 24.80 16.53 -13.97
N LEU A 87 24.52 17.12 -15.13
CA LEU A 87 23.23 17.75 -15.38
C LEU A 87 22.11 16.72 -15.43
N ARG A 88 22.32 15.60 -16.14
CA ARG A 88 21.35 14.50 -16.22
C ARG A 88 20.98 13.98 -14.86
N THR A 89 21.97 13.60 -14.04
CA THR A 89 21.74 13.04 -12.70
C THR A 89 21.14 14.07 -11.74
N LYS A 90 21.46 15.35 -11.88
CA LYS A 90 20.81 16.43 -11.13
C LYS A 90 19.31 16.54 -11.45
N LEU A 91 18.95 16.44 -12.73
CA LEU A 91 17.53 16.41 -13.14
C LEU A 91 16.83 15.14 -12.69
N ASP A 92 17.53 14.00 -12.66
CA ASP A 92 17.00 12.75 -12.14
C ASP A 92 16.64 12.82 -10.64
N ILE A 93 17.37 13.59 -9.83
CA ILE A 93 16.97 13.86 -8.43
C ILE A 93 15.59 14.51 -8.39
N THR A 94 15.43 15.63 -9.12
CA THR A 94 14.13 16.33 -9.15
C THR A 94 13.00 15.44 -9.66
N ARG A 95 13.26 14.61 -10.68
CA ARG A 95 12.31 13.64 -11.19
C ARG A 95 11.89 12.64 -10.10
N ASN A 96 12.83 12.06 -9.39
CA ASN A 96 12.54 11.08 -8.33
C ASN A 96 11.84 11.72 -7.13
N GLU A 97 12.14 12.97 -6.80
CA GLU A 97 11.40 13.74 -5.79
C GLU A 97 9.92 13.87 -6.17
N ARG A 98 9.62 14.23 -7.44
CA ARG A 98 8.24 14.32 -7.93
C ARG A 98 7.53 12.96 -7.94
N LEU A 99 8.25 11.89 -8.27
CA LEU A 99 7.69 10.53 -8.21
C LEU A 99 7.41 10.09 -6.78
N LYS A 100 8.26 10.44 -5.83
CA LYS A 100 8.01 10.21 -4.39
C LYS A 100 6.77 10.96 -3.92
N ASP A 101 6.63 12.25 -4.28
CA ASP A 101 5.45 13.05 -3.90
C ASP A 101 4.16 12.48 -4.52
N ALA A 102 4.22 12.03 -5.77
CA ALA A 102 3.10 11.34 -6.43
C ALA A 102 2.75 10.01 -5.75
N ALA A 103 3.76 9.21 -5.38
CA ALA A 103 3.54 7.96 -4.64
C ALA A 103 2.90 8.22 -3.27
N GLN A 104 3.33 9.25 -2.56
CA GLN A 104 2.74 9.63 -1.28
C GLN A 104 1.26 10.05 -1.44
N ALA A 105 0.95 10.86 -2.45
CA ALA A 105 -0.43 11.26 -2.75
C ALA A 105 -1.30 10.04 -3.11
N GLN A 106 -0.76 9.08 -3.89
CA GLN A 106 -1.45 7.84 -4.23
C GLN A 106 -1.74 6.99 -2.99
N VAL A 107 -0.76 6.83 -2.09
CA VAL A 107 -0.93 6.10 -0.83
C VAL A 107 -2.08 6.69 -0.01
N LEU A 108 -2.14 8.00 0.15
CA LEU A 108 -3.21 8.67 0.89
C LEU A 108 -4.57 8.47 0.21
N SER A 109 -4.63 8.59 -1.11
CA SER A 109 -5.85 8.36 -1.89
C SER A 109 -6.37 6.93 -1.78
N ASP A 110 -5.47 5.93 -1.83
CA ASP A 110 -5.83 4.51 -1.67
C ASP A 110 -6.44 4.25 -0.28
N VAL A 111 -5.81 4.78 0.77
CA VAL A 111 -6.30 4.64 2.15
C VAL A 111 -7.64 5.32 2.33
N ASP A 112 -7.81 6.54 1.82
CA ASP A 112 -9.06 7.29 1.94
C ASP A 112 -10.22 6.57 1.25
N SER A 113 -9.98 6.05 0.05
CA SER A 113 -10.97 5.28 -0.70
C SER A 113 -11.35 3.97 -0.01
N ALA A 114 -10.36 3.22 0.46
CA ALA A 114 -10.58 1.96 1.17
C ALA A 114 -11.33 2.18 2.50
N TYR A 115 -10.93 3.20 3.26
CA TYR A 115 -11.60 3.59 4.51
C TYR A 115 -13.06 4.01 4.28
N ALA A 116 -13.33 4.84 3.26
CA ALA A 116 -14.68 5.27 2.93
C ALA A 116 -15.57 4.07 2.56
N THR A 117 -15.04 3.11 1.79
CA THR A 117 -15.74 1.89 1.41
C THR A 117 -16.05 1.02 2.63
N LEU A 118 -15.07 0.81 3.51
CA LEU A 118 -15.24 0.05 4.74
C LEU A 118 -16.30 0.69 5.65
N ASN A 119 -16.20 2.00 5.88
CA ASN A 119 -17.14 2.73 6.73
C ASN A 119 -18.57 2.68 6.17
N SER A 120 -18.75 2.78 4.84
CA SER A 120 -20.04 2.64 4.18
C SER A 120 -20.64 1.24 4.40
N ASN A 121 -19.82 0.19 4.27
CA ASN A 121 -20.28 -1.18 4.52
C ASN A 121 -20.65 -1.40 5.99
N LEU A 122 -19.90 -0.82 6.94
CA LEU A 122 -20.24 -0.86 8.36
C LEU A 122 -21.57 -0.17 8.67
N ILE A 123 -21.81 1.02 8.11
CA ILE A 123 -23.06 1.76 8.30
C ILE A 123 -24.26 0.93 7.82
N LEU A 124 -24.10 0.21 6.70
CA LEU A 124 -25.14 -0.68 6.17
C LEU A 124 -25.31 -1.95 7.01
N LEU A 125 -24.23 -2.52 7.53
CA LEU A 125 -24.24 -3.80 8.26
C LEU A 125 -24.79 -3.69 9.69
N ARG A 126 -24.48 -2.59 10.40
CA ARG A 126 -24.92 -2.36 11.79
C ARG A 126 -26.42 -2.55 12.03
N PRO A 127 -27.34 -1.97 11.24
CA PRO A 127 -28.79 -2.16 11.43
C PRO A 127 -29.23 -3.61 11.26
N TYR A 128 -28.58 -4.37 10.37
CA TYR A 128 -28.93 -5.80 10.19
C TYR A 128 -28.62 -6.59 11.46
N LYS A 129 -27.44 -6.44 12.05
CA LYS A 129 -27.06 -7.11 13.31
C LYS A 129 -27.94 -6.64 14.47
N ALA A 130 -28.16 -5.33 14.60
CA ALA A 130 -28.87 -4.76 15.74
C ALA A 130 -30.38 -5.00 15.72
N LYS A 131 -31.02 -5.03 14.55
CA LYS A 131 -32.48 -4.96 14.47
C LYS A 131 -33.09 -5.88 13.42
N TYR A 132 -32.64 -5.84 12.16
CA TYR A 132 -33.39 -6.44 11.05
C TYR A 132 -33.48 -7.96 11.12
N LEU A 133 -32.40 -8.65 11.52
CA LEU A 133 -32.44 -10.11 11.71
C LEU A 133 -33.45 -10.52 12.76
N ALA A 134 -33.48 -9.87 13.93
CA ALA A 134 -34.41 -10.17 14.99
C ALA A 134 -35.87 -9.85 14.60
N GLN A 135 -36.08 -8.76 13.84
CA GLN A 135 -37.41 -8.42 13.34
C GLN A 135 -37.90 -9.43 12.30
N ALA A 136 -37.05 -9.84 11.36
CA ALA A 136 -37.43 -10.84 10.35
C ALA A 136 -37.84 -12.18 10.98
N VAL A 137 -37.12 -12.62 12.02
CA VAL A 137 -37.50 -13.80 12.80
C VAL A 137 -38.87 -13.61 13.44
N ARG A 138 -39.11 -12.48 14.12
CA ARG A 138 -40.41 -12.21 14.80
C ARG A 138 -41.57 -12.19 13.82
N VAL A 139 -41.40 -11.52 12.67
CA VAL A 139 -42.47 -11.45 11.64
C VAL A 139 -42.81 -12.86 11.15
N ARG A 140 -41.79 -13.64 10.75
CA ARG A 140 -41.99 -15.02 10.32
C ARG A 140 -42.72 -15.86 11.37
N ASP A 141 -42.29 -15.81 12.63
CA ASP A 141 -42.85 -16.63 13.71
C ASP A 141 -44.28 -16.18 14.02
N THR A 142 -44.59 -14.89 13.96
CA THR A 142 -45.96 -14.36 14.14
C THR A 142 -46.90 -14.84 13.04
N ILE A 143 -46.44 -14.80 11.77
CA ILE A 143 -47.26 -15.27 10.65
C ILE A 143 -47.43 -16.80 10.70
N LEU A 144 -46.38 -17.55 11.07
CA LEU A 144 -46.45 -18.98 11.26
C LEU A 144 -47.51 -19.34 12.33
N PHE A 145 -47.48 -18.66 13.49
CA PHE A 145 -48.47 -18.84 14.55
C PHE A 145 -49.89 -18.54 14.04
N SER A 146 -50.10 -17.43 13.35
CA SER A 146 -51.36 -17.06 12.76
C SER A 146 -51.86 -18.10 11.74
N TYR A 147 -50.99 -18.62 10.89
CA TYR A 147 -51.30 -19.67 9.93
C TYR A 147 -51.76 -20.96 10.64
N GLN A 148 -51.05 -21.39 11.68
CA GLN A 148 -51.37 -22.59 12.46
C GLN A 148 -52.75 -22.50 13.18
N HIS A 149 -53.20 -21.26 13.47
CA HIS A 149 -54.48 -21.00 14.12
C HIS A 149 -55.59 -20.55 13.14
N GLY A 150 -55.31 -20.63 11.83
CA GLY A 150 -56.31 -20.29 10.79
C GLY A 150 -56.50 -18.79 10.57
N GLY A 151 -55.65 -17.91 11.14
CA GLY A 151 -55.72 -16.45 11.03
C GLY A 151 -54.90 -15.88 9.86
N ALA A 152 -54.06 -16.69 9.20
CA ALA A 152 -53.29 -16.30 8.02
C ALA A 152 -53.36 -17.38 6.94
N SER A 153 -53.19 -17.03 5.69
CA SER A 153 -53.14 -17.97 4.57
C SER A 153 -51.76 -18.65 4.43
N LEU A 154 -51.70 -19.78 3.71
CA LEU A 154 -50.44 -20.43 3.35
C LEU A 154 -49.54 -19.48 2.53
N LEU A 155 -50.18 -18.67 1.68
CA LEU A 155 -49.45 -17.69 0.86
C LEU A 155 -48.72 -16.64 1.73
N ASP A 156 -49.42 -16.14 2.78
CA ASP A 156 -48.82 -15.19 3.73
C ASP A 156 -47.61 -15.80 4.45
N PHE A 157 -47.74 -17.07 4.86
CA PHE A 157 -46.63 -17.79 5.50
C PHE A 157 -45.44 -17.98 4.55
N ILE A 158 -45.68 -18.38 3.28
CA ILE A 158 -44.61 -18.55 2.28
C ILE A 158 -43.92 -17.22 2.00
N ASN A 159 -44.68 -16.12 1.90
CA ASN A 159 -44.12 -14.78 1.72
C ASN A 159 -43.24 -14.37 2.91
N ALA A 160 -43.70 -14.56 4.13
CA ALA A 160 -42.95 -14.26 5.34
C ALA A 160 -41.65 -15.10 5.46
N GLU A 161 -41.68 -16.36 5.03
CA GLU A 161 -40.49 -17.22 4.97
C GLU A 161 -39.49 -16.73 3.89
N ASN A 162 -40.00 -16.31 2.74
CA ASN A 162 -39.14 -15.75 1.67
C ASN A 162 -38.52 -14.42 2.11
N ASP A 163 -39.28 -13.54 2.76
CA ASP A 163 -38.75 -12.26 3.28
C ASP A 163 -37.67 -12.50 4.34
N TYR A 164 -37.91 -13.46 5.25
CA TYR A 164 -36.91 -13.85 6.24
C TYR A 164 -35.59 -14.32 5.59
N ARG A 165 -35.70 -15.20 4.57
CA ARG A 165 -34.53 -15.68 3.83
C ARG A 165 -33.81 -14.56 3.07
N ALA A 166 -34.58 -13.62 2.48
CA ALA A 166 -34.02 -12.46 1.79
C ALA A 166 -33.22 -11.57 2.75
N VAL A 167 -33.70 -11.32 3.95
CA VAL A 167 -32.98 -10.56 4.99
C VAL A 167 -31.72 -11.29 5.42
N GLN A 168 -31.75 -12.61 5.61
CA GLN A 168 -30.57 -13.41 5.93
C GLN A 168 -29.52 -13.36 4.83
N LEU A 169 -29.96 -13.52 3.58
CA LEU A 169 -29.05 -13.46 2.43
C LEU A 169 -28.39 -12.08 2.31
N SER A 170 -29.17 -11.02 2.49
CA SER A 170 -28.68 -9.64 2.49
C SER A 170 -27.62 -9.42 3.57
N TYR A 171 -27.86 -9.95 4.78
CA TYR A 171 -26.89 -9.89 5.88
C TYR A 171 -25.57 -10.60 5.52
N VAL A 172 -25.63 -11.83 4.99
CA VAL A 172 -24.42 -12.59 4.60
C VAL A 172 -23.64 -11.85 3.50
N ASN A 173 -24.34 -11.29 2.52
CA ASN A 173 -23.71 -10.50 1.45
C ASN A 173 -23.03 -9.24 2.00
N LEU A 174 -23.67 -8.54 2.95
CA LEU A 174 -23.07 -7.36 3.59
C LEU A 174 -21.85 -7.73 4.44
N VAL A 175 -21.88 -8.87 5.16
CA VAL A 175 -20.68 -9.38 5.87
C VAL A 175 -19.55 -9.67 4.88
N GLY A 176 -19.84 -10.30 3.74
CA GLY A 176 -18.85 -10.55 2.69
C GLY A 176 -18.26 -9.25 2.14
N SER A 177 -19.10 -8.23 1.90
CA SER A 177 -18.65 -6.91 1.45
C SER A 177 -17.78 -6.20 2.49
N TYR A 178 -18.14 -6.31 3.77
CA TYR A 178 -17.34 -5.78 4.88
C TYR A 178 -15.97 -6.43 4.94
N LEU A 179 -15.90 -7.77 4.94
CA LEU A 179 -14.62 -8.50 4.98
C LEU A 179 -13.72 -8.18 3.79
N THR A 180 -14.33 -8.05 2.60
CA THR A 180 -13.59 -7.64 1.39
C THR A 180 -13.02 -6.22 1.55
N SER A 181 -13.81 -5.28 2.04
CA SER A 181 -13.36 -3.90 2.26
C SER A 181 -12.33 -3.79 3.39
N ALA A 182 -12.41 -4.63 4.43
CA ALA A 182 -11.39 -4.72 5.47
C ALA A 182 -10.05 -5.22 4.92
N ALA A 183 -10.08 -6.25 4.06
CA ALA A 183 -8.89 -6.73 3.37
C ALA A 183 -8.28 -5.66 2.44
N GLN A 184 -9.12 -4.90 1.73
CA GLN A 184 -8.67 -3.78 0.90
C GLN A 184 -8.02 -2.67 1.72
N LEU A 185 -8.56 -2.34 2.91
CA LEU A 185 -7.93 -1.37 3.80
C LEU A 185 -6.60 -1.89 4.35
N ASN A 186 -6.50 -3.15 4.75
CA ASN A 186 -5.24 -3.77 5.16
C ASN A 186 -4.18 -3.70 4.04
N GLN A 187 -4.60 -3.96 2.79
CA GLN A 187 -3.73 -3.81 1.62
C GLN A 187 -3.29 -2.35 1.41
N ALA A 188 -4.22 -1.39 1.49
CA ALA A 188 -3.93 0.03 1.30
C ALA A 188 -2.98 0.57 2.38
N VAL A 189 -3.07 0.07 3.61
CA VAL A 189 -2.20 0.45 4.73
C VAL A 189 -0.84 -0.28 4.67
N GLY A 190 -0.76 -1.42 3.98
CA GLY A 190 0.46 -2.21 3.85
C GLY A 190 0.76 -3.11 5.06
N ARG A 191 -0.19 -3.26 5.98
CA ARG A 191 -0.15 -4.21 7.11
C ARG A 191 -1.57 -4.56 7.56
N GLU A 192 -1.69 -5.66 8.28
CA GLU A 192 -2.95 -6.05 8.90
C GLU A 192 -3.27 -5.12 10.09
N VAL A 193 -4.37 -4.38 9.99
CA VAL A 193 -4.87 -3.43 10.99
C VAL A 193 -6.31 -3.74 11.41
N ILE A 194 -7.03 -4.54 10.61
CA ILE A 194 -8.38 -5.05 10.91
C ILE A 194 -8.35 -6.56 10.74
N GLN A 195 -8.77 -7.27 11.78
CA GLN A 195 -8.92 -8.74 11.82
C GLN A 195 -10.39 -9.13 11.76
#